data_35c1dd196e65bb8c061d38c8cac0f22c
#
_entry.id   35c1dd196e65bb8c061d38c8cac0f22c
#
_cell.length_a   1.000
_cell.length_b   1.000
_cell.length_c   1.000
_cell.angle_alpha   90.00
_cell.angle_beta   90.00
_cell.angle_gamma   90.00
#
_symmetry.space_group_name_H-M   'P 1'
#
loop_
_entity.id
_entity.type
_entity.pdbx_description
1 polymer ?
#
loop_
_entity_poly.entity_id
_entity_poly.type
_entity_poly.pdbx_seq_one_letter_code
_entity_poly.pdbx_strand_id
1 'polypeptide(L)' 'MQNRINRLEGQLRGISRMIAEERECGEVLQQLTAARSALQVTIEVFLEEMVRDCLIEDGIDPDTRRKLAGEMLAIVRKV' A
#
# COMPACT_ATOMS: atom_id res chain seq x y z
N MET A 1 8.85 -6.71 0.08
CA MET A 1 8.19 -5.48 0.57
C MET A 1 9.03 -4.24 0.35
N GLN A 2 10.29 -4.24 0.76
CA GLN A 2 11.16 -3.07 0.56
C GLN A 2 11.30 -2.68 -0.91
N ASN A 3 11.37 -3.65 -1.81
CA ASN A 3 11.49 -3.35 -3.24
C ASN A 3 10.25 -2.63 -3.76
N ARG A 4 9.07 -2.98 -3.26
CA ARG A 4 7.82 -2.31 -3.65
C ARG A 4 7.81 -0.86 -3.18
N ILE A 5 8.23 -0.64 -1.96
CA ILE A 5 8.31 0.71 -1.38
C ILE A 5 9.33 1.55 -2.13
N ASN A 6 10.49 0.98 -2.43
CA ASN A 6 11.54 1.70 -3.15
C ASN A 6 11.12 2.10 -4.56
N ARG A 7 10.40 1.21 -5.25
CA ARG A 7 9.86 1.53 -6.57
C ARG A 7 8.85 2.66 -6.49
N LEU A 8 7.96 2.60 -5.51
CA LEU A 8 6.95 3.63 -5.31
C LEU A 8 7.59 4.97 -4.98
N GLU A 9 8.62 4.96 -4.14
CA GLU A 9 9.37 6.17 -3.82
C GLU A 9 9.98 6.79 -5.07
N GLY A 10 10.61 5.96 -5.92
CA GLY A 10 11.18 6.44 -7.18
C GLY A 10 10.11 6.98 -8.11
N GLN A 11 8.96 6.34 -8.17
CA GLN A 11 7.84 6.77 -8.99
C GLN A 11 7.33 8.14 -8.52
N LEU A 12 7.21 8.34 -7.22
CA LEU A 12 6.77 9.62 -6.65
C LEU A 12 7.78 10.74 -6.92
N ARG A 13 9.08 10.43 -6.84
CA ARG A 13 10.10 11.42 -7.20
C ARG A 13 10.00 11.83 -8.66
N GLY A 14 9.74 10.86 -9.54
CA GLY A 14 9.52 11.15 -10.96
C GLY A 14 8.32 12.06 -11.19
N ILE A 15 7.23 11.80 -10.47
CA ILE A 15 6.03 12.62 -10.54
C ILE A 15 6.31 14.05 -10.05
N SER A 16 7.04 14.17 -8.94
CA SER A 16 7.43 15.46 -8.42
C SER A 16 8.21 16.28 -9.46
N ARG A 17 9.12 15.62 -10.18
CA ARG A 17 9.88 16.25 -11.26
C ARG A 17 8.98 16.69 -12.39
N MET A 18 8.01 15.85 -12.78
CA MET A 18 7.06 16.21 -13.84
C MET A 18 6.27 17.46 -13.49
N ILE A 19 5.85 17.58 -12.24
CA ILE A 19 5.13 18.77 -11.77
C ILE A 19 6.03 20.00 -11.83
N ALA A 20 7.28 19.85 -11.39
CA ALA A 20 8.25 20.96 -11.42
C ALA A 20 8.56 21.41 -12.84
N GLU A 21 8.55 20.48 -13.80
CA GLU A 21 8.80 20.76 -15.20
C GLU A 21 7.55 21.22 -15.96
N GLU A 22 6.45 21.37 -15.25
CA GLU A 22 5.17 21.81 -15.82
C GLU A 22 4.69 20.91 -16.96
N ARG A 23 4.84 19.59 -16.77
CA ARG A 23 4.34 18.61 -17.75
C ARG A 23 2.83 18.70 -17.81
N GLU A 24 2.27 18.20 -18.91
CA GLU A 24 0.84 18.22 -19.12
C GLU A 24 0.07 17.58 -17.96
N CYS A 25 -1.03 18.23 -17.54
CA CYS A 25 -1.82 17.78 -16.39
C CYS A 25 -2.32 16.32 -16.54
N GLY A 26 -2.73 15.95 -17.74
CA GLY A 26 -3.20 14.59 -17.99
C GLY A 26 -2.11 13.56 -17.76
N GLU A 27 -0.88 13.83 -18.17
CA GLU A 27 0.25 12.93 -17.96
C GLU A 27 0.55 12.79 -16.48
N VAL A 28 0.55 13.88 -15.74
CA VAL A 28 0.81 13.87 -14.30
C VAL A 28 -0.29 13.07 -13.59
N LEU A 29 -1.54 13.30 -13.95
CA LEU A 29 -2.66 12.61 -13.35
C LEU A 29 -2.59 11.09 -13.62
N GLN A 30 -2.20 10.68 -14.81
CA GLN A 30 -2.02 9.27 -15.14
C GLN A 30 -0.97 8.63 -14.25
N GLN A 31 0.15 9.32 -14.04
CA GLN A 31 1.22 8.81 -13.19
C GLN A 31 0.81 8.75 -11.72
N LEU A 32 0.06 9.74 -11.24
CA LEU A 32 -0.48 9.72 -9.88
C LEU A 32 -1.45 8.55 -9.69
N THR A 33 -2.29 8.30 -10.68
CA THR A 33 -3.24 7.18 -10.62
C THR A 33 -2.51 5.85 -10.61
N ALA A 34 -1.44 5.72 -11.40
CA ALA A 34 -0.61 4.52 -11.40
C ALA A 34 0.06 4.31 -10.04
N ALA A 35 0.55 5.40 -9.42
CA ALA A 35 1.15 5.33 -8.10
C ALA A 35 0.13 4.90 -7.04
N ARG A 36 -1.09 5.40 -7.15
CA ARG A 36 -2.17 4.99 -6.26
C ARG A 36 -2.43 3.48 -6.35
N SER A 37 -2.47 2.95 -7.56
CA SER A 37 -2.67 1.52 -7.77
C SER A 37 -1.51 0.70 -7.19
N ALA A 38 -0.28 1.17 -7.37
CA ALA A 38 0.90 0.50 -6.83
C ALA A 38 0.87 0.51 -5.30
N LEU A 39 0.43 1.61 -4.70
CA LEU A 39 0.29 1.69 -3.26
C LEU A 39 -0.79 0.74 -2.76
N GLN A 40 -1.91 0.63 -3.46
CA GLN A 40 -2.99 -0.29 -3.10
C GLN A 40 -2.49 -1.73 -3.07
N VAL A 41 -1.73 -2.16 -4.08
CA VAL A 41 -1.15 -3.50 -4.11
C VAL A 41 -0.18 -3.69 -2.95
N THR A 42 0.61 -2.67 -2.64
CA THR A 42 1.56 -2.73 -1.52
C THR A 42 0.83 -2.94 -0.19
N ILE A 43 -0.28 -2.25 0.01
CA ILE A 43 -1.11 -2.42 1.20
C ILE A 43 -1.63 -3.86 1.29
N GLU A 44 -2.12 -4.40 0.19
CA GLU A 44 -2.66 -5.76 0.16
C GLU A 44 -1.58 -6.81 0.47
N VAL A 45 -0.39 -6.64 -0.10
CA VAL A 45 0.72 -7.57 0.16
C VAL A 45 1.17 -7.47 1.61
N PHE A 46 1.27 -6.26 2.15
CA PHE A 46 1.63 -6.07 3.55
C PHE A 46 0.61 -6.72 4.47
N LEU A 47 -0.67 -6.55 4.18
CA LEU A 47 -1.74 -7.15 4.98
C LEU A 47 -1.65 -8.68 4.97
N GLU A 48 -1.40 -9.28 3.80
CA GLU A 48 -1.22 -10.72 3.71
C GLU A 48 -0.06 -11.21 4.57
N GLU A 49 1.07 -10.52 4.51
CA GLU A 49 2.24 -10.88 5.30
C GLU A 49 1.96 -10.75 6.79
N MET A 50 1.28 -9.71 7.20
CA MET A 50 0.92 -9.52 8.60
C MET A 50 0.02 -10.62 9.12
N VAL A 51 -0.99 -11.00 8.34
CA VAL A 51 -1.90 -12.06 8.73
C VAL A 51 -1.14 -13.37 8.88
N ARG A 52 -0.24 -13.66 7.95
CA ARG A 52 0.55 -14.89 7.99
C ARG A 52 1.52 -14.91 9.17
N ASP A 53 2.28 -13.84 9.34
CA ASP A 53 3.39 -13.83 10.29
C ASP A 53 2.95 -13.50 11.71
N CYS A 54 2.05 -12.55 11.86
CA CYS A 54 1.67 -12.05 13.18
C CYS A 54 0.44 -12.72 13.76
N LEU A 55 -0.51 -13.12 12.92
CA LEU A 55 -1.79 -13.64 13.40
C LEU A 55 -1.87 -15.17 13.40
N ILE A 56 -1.04 -15.83 12.61
CA ILE A 56 -1.07 -17.30 12.49
C ILE A 56 0.00 -17.95 13.36
N GLU A 57 1.21 -17.39 13.37
CA GLU A 57 2.37 -18.02 13.99
C GLU A 57 2.55 -17.76 15.49
N ASP A 58 1.96 -16.72 16.03
CA ASP A 58 2.24 -16.29 17.42
C ASP A 58 1.34 -16.93 18.47
N GLY A 59 0.65 -18.00 18.15
CA GLY A 59 -0.18 -18.68 19.12
C GLY A 59 -1.36 -17.88 19.64
N ILE A 60 -1.77 -16.86 18.91
CA ILE A 60 -2.94 -16.05 19.24
C ILE A 60 -4.19 -16.92 19.10
N ASP A 61 -5.11 -16.82 20.05
CA ASP A 61 -6.33 -17.61 19.99
C ASP A 61 -7.20 -17.19 18.79
N PRO A 62 -8.08 -18.09 18.30
CA PRO A 62 -8.87 -17.81 17.10
C PRO A 62 -9.75 -16.57 17.20
N ASP A 63 -10.31 -16.27 18.37
CA ASP A 63 -11.19 -15.13 18.53
C ASP A 63 -10.43 -13.82 18.43
N THR A 64 -9.27 -13.73 19.09
CA THR A 64 -8.41 -12.57 19.04
C THR A 64 -7.89 -12.35 17.62
N ARG A 65 -7.51 -13.45 16.96
CA ARG A 65 -7.04 -13.39 15.56
C ARG A 65 -8.10 -12.81 14.64
N ARG A 66 -9.33 -13.28 14.78
CA ARG A 66 -10.44 -12.80 13.96
C ARG A 66 -10.71 -11.32 14.19
N LYS A 67 -10.66 -10.89 15.45
CA LYS A 67 -10.87 -9.50 15.82
C LYS A 67 -9.81 -8.59 15.21
N LEU A 68 -8.54 -8.99 15.32
CA LEU A 68 -7.42 -8.21 14.76
C LEU A 68 -7.51 -8.12 13.24
N ALA A 69 -7.84 -9.23 12.57
CA ALA A 69 -8.00 -9.24 11.13
C ALA A 69 -9.12 -8.30 10.70
N GLY A 70 -10.24 -8.29 11.44
CA GLY A 70 -11.35 -7.39 11.17
C GLY A 70 -10.97 -5.93 11.33
N GLU A 71 -10.19 -5.60 12.37
CA GLU A 71 -9.72 -4.24 12.59
C GLU A 71 -8.80 -3.77 11.47
N MET A 72 -7.90 -4.64 11.00
CA MET A 72 -6.99 -4.32 9.89
C MET A 72 -7.76 -4.06 8.61
N LEU A 73 -8.74 -4.92 8.30
CA LEU A 73 -9.57 -4.76 7.13
C LEU A 73 -10.37 -3.46 7.19
N ALA A 74 -10.86 -3.09 8.36
CA ALA A 74 -11.58 -1.84 8.54
C ALA A 74 -10.70 -0.63 8.23
N ILE A 75 -9.43 -0.67 8.62
CA ILE A 75 -8.47 0.40 8.31
C ILE A 75 -8.32 0.55 6.80
N VAL A 76 -8.13 -0.56 6.10
CA VAL A 76 -7.95 -0.54 4.64
C VAL A 76 -9.19 -0.01 3.93
N ARG A 77 -10.37 -0.39 4.41
CA ARG A 77 -11.64 0.01 3.79
C ARG A 77 -12.01 1.46 3.99
N LYS A 78 -11.45 2.10 5.01
CA LYS A 78 -11.76 3.49 5.33
C LYS A 78 -11.24 4.48 4.30
N VAL A 79 -10.33 4.07 3.47
CA VAL A 79 -9.68 4.95 2.50
C VAL A 79 -10.37 4.94 1.12
#